data_e027ea40de131e40b46a0fc06abb1b3e
#
_entry.id   e027ea40de131e40b46a0fc06abb1b3e
#
_cell.length_a   1.000
_cell.length_b   1.000
_cell.length_c   1.000
_cell.angle_alpha   90.00
_cell.angle_beta   90.00
_cell.angle_gamma   90.00
#
_symmetry.space_group_name_H-M   'P 1'
#
loop_
_entity.id
_entity.type
_entity.pdbx_description
1 polymer ?
#
loop_
_entity_poly.entity_id
_entity_poly.type
_entity_poly.pdbx_seq_one_letter_code
_entity_poly.pdbx_strand_id
1 'polypeptide(L)'
;VWGVAHFVTGRRIAGSLLLALYVAIAAAVAAAATVYRSDLLHLAVQPDVLQRLSAGLVALGAVWVLVVIRSYQILRPLRMPISARALGAAAVAVMCFAVGVPVAWSAHSTYVYRDALTSIFRTGSENGRQVDTEDPFNGQARVNILLLGGDSAADRTGVRTDSMTLASVDTETGDTVLLSLPRNLEHFPMPPGPARDRFPYGFTGDGPLNPGLLNEVYEYAEQHPDVVPGVPKNHRGPELLKATIAGILGLRVDYYILVDMFGFADIVDAMGGVKIKVTEPIPYGLQGAVLQPGYRTLDGKEALWYGRSRTNSSDYVRMGRQKCLMRAIAEQADPQTVLTSFDKLAAAAKRTLATDIPQELLPALVKLSNKVKDGAEIRSLQFVPPLIYSGNPDFTLIRKLASDAVNSDPHAVSAPPSGGQSGSPSASASTPDSPSPDGSQPPKPDSKPVSLEAACP
;
A
#
# COMPACT_ATOMS: atom_id res chain seq x y z
N VAL A 1 -24.99 -17.38 30.94
CA VAL A 1 -25.57 -17.93 29.69
C VAL A 1 -27.00 -17.47 29.55
N TRP A 2 -27.46 -17.08 28.36
CA TRP A 2 -28.85 -16.65 28.13
C TRP A 2 -29.84 -17.76 28.48
N GLY A 3 -30.92 -17.41 29.13
CA GLY A 3 -32.01 -18.34 29.42
C GLY A 3 -31.90 -19.13 30.74
N VAL A 4 -30.72 -19.25 31.35
CA VAL A 4 -30.54 -20.05 32.59
C VAL A 4 -31.45 -19.56 33.75
N ALA A 5 -31.56 -18.25 33.92
CA ALA A 5 -32.46 -17.64 34.91
C ALA A 5 -33.92 -18.03 34.72
N HIS A 6 -34.37 -18.13 33.46
CA HIS A 6 -35.73 -18.52 33.10
C HIS A 6 -35.97 -20.02 33.33
N PHE A 7 -34.96 -20.88 33.16
CA PHE A 7 -35.04 -22.31 33.52
C PHE A 7 -35.24 -22.50 35.03
N VAL A 8 -34.42 -21.82 35.83
CA VAL A 8 -34.49 -21.91 37.30
C VAL A 8 -35.85 -21.44 37.86
N THR A 9 -36.48 -20.46 37.18
CA THR A 9 -37.79 -19.93 37.59
C THR A 9 -38.99 -20.65 36.96
N GLY A 10 -38.78 -21.82 36.33
CA GLY A 10 -39.81 -22.66 35.75
C GLY A 10 -40.35 -22.22 34.36
N ARG A 11 -39.83 -21.15 33.78
CA ARG A 11 -40.18 -20.67 32.43
C ARG A 11 -39.38 -21.40 31.36
N ARG A 12 -39.58 -22.73 31.23
CA ARG A 12 -38.72 -23.60 30.40
C ARG A 12 -38.69 -23.21 28.92
N ILE A 13 -39.83 -22.82 28.33
CA ILE A 13 -39.94 -22.43 26.90
C ILE A 13 -39.11 -21.16 26.62
N ALA A 14 -39.27 -20.13 27.44
CA ALA A 14 -38.51 -18.88 27.26
C ALA A 14 -37.01 -19.11 27.52
N GLY A 15 -36.64 -19.97 28.47
CA GLY A 15 -35.25 -20.33 28.73
C GLY A 15 -34.60 -21.09 27.59
N SER A 16 -35.31 -22.08 26.99
CA SER A 16 -34.78 -22.83 25.83
C SER A 16 -34.64 -21.96 24.57
N LEU A 17 -35.59 -21.06 24.29
CA LEU A 17 -35.49 -20.13 23.16
C LEU A 17 -34.29 -19.19 23.29
N LEU A 18 -34.07 -18.59 24.45
CA LEU A 18 -32.92 -17.73 24.70
C LEU A 18 -31.59 -18.50 24.63
N LEU A 19 -31.53 -19.70 25.12
CA LEU A 19 -30.35 -20.55 25.04
C LEU A 19 -30.06 -20.97 23.60
N ALA A 20 -31.09 -21.38 22.85
CA ALA A 20 -30.96 -21.76 21.45
C ALA A 20 -30.47 -20.56 20.59
N LEU A 21 -31.02 -19.36 20.82
CA LEU A 21 -30.58 -18.15 20.16
C LEU A 21 -29.11 -17.81 20.47
N TYR A 22 -28.71 -17.96 21.75
CA TYR A 22 -27.31 -17.74 22.13
C TYR A 22 -26.36 -18.71 21.44
N VAL A 23 -26.71 -20.00 21.42
CA VAL A 23 -25.89 -21.04 20.75
C VAL A 23 -25.84 -20.81 19.26
N ALA A 24 -26.95 -20.42 18.63
CA ALA A 24 -26.99 -20.09 17.20
C ALA A 24 -26.09 -18.90 16.85
N ILE A 25 -26.13 -17.83 17.65
CA ILE A 25 -25.23 -16.66 17.46
C ILE A 25 -23.76 -17.06 17.64
N ALA A 26 -23.43 -17.82 18.70
CA ALA A 26 -22.08 -18.27 18.95
C ALA A 26 -21.56 -19.17 17.81
N ALA A 27 -22.39 -20.08 17.31
CA ALA A 27 -22.05 -20.95 16.18
C ALA A 27 -21.87 -20.13 14.88
N ALA A 28 -22.73 -19.14 14.62
CA ALA A 28 -22.60 -18.26 13.45
C ALA A 28 -21.30 -17.45 13.49
N VAL A 29 -20.93 -16.90 14.66
CA VAL A 29 -19.67 -16.15 14.84
C VAL A 29 -18.45 -17.07 14.64
N ALA A 30 -18.49 -18.29 15.22
CA ALA A 30 -17.41 -19.26 15.06
C ALA A 30 -17.27 -19.71 13.59
N ALA A 31 -18.37 -19.97 12.89
CA ALA A 31 -18.38 -20.32 11.47
C ALA A 31 -17.86 -19.17 10.61
N ALA A 32 -18.28 -17.93 10.88
CA ALA A 32 -17.78 -16.76 10.19
C ALA A 32 -16.25 -16.60 10.34
N ALA A 33 -15.74 -16.78 11.56
CA ALA A 33 -14.32 -16.63 11.86
C ALA A 33 -13.42 -17.72 11.26
N THR A 34 -13.96 -18.92 11.00
CA THR A 34 -13.17 -20.08 10.54
C THR A 34 -13.36 -20.39 9.06
N VAL A 35 -14.62 -20.42 8.59
CA VAL A 35 -14.99 -20.87 7.23
C VAL A 35 -14.93 -19.70 6.23
N TYR A 36 -15.37 -18.50 6.65
CA TYR A 36 -15.52 -17.35 5.76
C TYR A 36 -14.44 -16.27 5.96
N ARG A 37 -13.25 -16.66 6.41
CA ARG A 37 -12.17 -15.72 6.74
C ARG A 37 -11.74 -14.86 5.55
N SER A 38 -11.65 -15.45 4.35
CA SER A 38 -11.35 -14.73 3.10
C SER A 38 -12.45 -13.76 2.72
N ASP A 39 -13.72 -14.20 2.84
CA ASP A 39 -14.87 -13.40 2.46
C ASP A 39 -15.10 -12.23 3.43
N LEU A 40 -14.73 -12.41 4.71
CA LEU A 40 -14.78 -11.34 5.72
C LEU A 40 -13.83 -10.19 5.38
N LEU A 41 -12.66 -10.47 4.80
CA LEU A 41 -11.73 -9.41 4.34
C LEU A 41 -12.35 -8.58 3.21
N HIS A 42 -13.09 -9.23 2.29
CA HIS A 42 -13.80 -8.51 1.22
C HIS A 42 -14.96 -7.66 1.75
N LEU A 43 -15.69 -8.17 2.73
CA LEU A 43 -16.78 -7.45 3.38
C LEU A 43 -16.27 -6.28 4.23
N ALA A 44 -15.08 -6.42 4.81
CA ALA A 44 -14.46 -5.39 5.65
C ALA A 44 -14.09 -4.11 4.89
N VAL A 45 -13.88 -4.16 3.57
CA VAL A 45 -13.60 -2.96 2.77
C VAL A 45 -14.84 -2.29 2.18
N GLN A 46 -16.05 -2.79 2.49
CA GLN A 46 -17.32 -2.21 2.06
C GLN A 46 -17.94 -1.32 3.16
N PRO A 47 -18.01 0.01 2.99
CA PRO A 47 -18.48 0.93 4.04
C PRO A 47 -19.91 0.65 4.52
N ASP A 48 -20.81 0.21 3.61
CA ASP A 48 -22.20 -0.11 3.93
C ASP A 48 -22.34 -1.37 4.78
N VAL A 49 -21.51 -2.39 4.50
CA VAL A 49 -21.48 -3.62 5.31
C VAL A 49 -20.94 -3.32 6.70
N LEU A 50 -19.91 -2.50 6.81
CA LEU A 50 -19.36 -2.07 8.10
C LEU A 50 -20.38 -1.30 8.94
N GLN A 51 -21.17 -0.42 8.32
CA GLN A 51 -22.23 0.31 9.02
C GLN A 51 -23.31 -0.64 9.55
N ARG A 52 -23.75 -1.61 8.74
CA ARG A 52 -24.75 -2.61 9.16
C ARG A 52 -24.18 -3.52 10.26
N LEU A 53 -22.92 -3.90 10.14
CA LEU A 53 -22.23 -4.72 11.15
C LEU A 53 -22.13 -4.00 12.49
N SER A 54 -21.69 -2.72 12.49
CA SER A 54 -21.60 -1.92 13.72
C SER A 54 -22.97 -1.74 14.40
N ALA A 55 -23.99 -1.42 13.62
CA ALA A 55 -25.35 -1.31 14.13
C ALA A 55 -25.85 -2.64 14.73
N GLY A 56 -25.57 -3.76 14.04
CA GLY A 56 -25.89 -5.11 14.52
C GLY A 56 -25.18 -5.46 15.82
N LEU A 57 -23.89 -5.14 15.94
CA LEU A 57 -23.10 -5.35 17.17
C LEU A 57 -23.65 -4.54 18.35
N VAL A 58 -23.99 -3.27 18.13
CA VAL A 58 -24.58 -2.41 19.17
C VAL A 58 -25.94 -2.95 19.60
N ALA A 59 -26.79 -3.33 18.65
CA ALA A 59 -28.10 -3.93 18.94
C ALA A 59 -27.97 -5.24 19.73
N LEU A 60 -27.04 -6.12 19.33
CA LEU A 60 -26.74 -7.37 20.02
C LEU A 60 -26.23 -7.12 21.46
N GLY A 61 -25.32 -6.17 21.63
CA GLY A 61 -24.82 -5.74 22.94
C GLY A 61 -25.94 -5.22 23.85
N ALA A 62 -26.83 -4.38 23.31
CA ALA A 62 -27.99 -3.87 24.04
C ALA A 62 -28.93 -5.00 24.48
N VAL A 63 -29.25 -5.95 23.59
CA VAL A 63 -30.03 -7.13 23.93
C VAL A 63 -29.34 -7.96 25.00
N TRP A 64 -28.03 -8.14 24.92
CA TRP A 64 -27.26 -8.85 25.95
C TRP A 64 -27.39 -8.19 27.32
N VAL A 65 -27.16 -6.88 27.41
CA VAL A 65 -27.28 -6.11 28.64
C VAL A 65 -28.71 -6.22 29.22
N LEU A 66 -29.73 -6.11 28.37
CA LEU A 66 -31.12 -6.29 28.79
C LEU A 66 -31.40 -7.68 29.37
N VAL A 67 -30.88 -8.72 28.71
CA VAL A 67 -31.03 -10.12 29.20
C VAL A 67 -30.32 -10.30 30.55
N VAL A 68 -29.15 -9.74 30.77
CA VAL A 68 -28.41 -9.79 32.03
C VAL A 68 -29.22 -9.10 33.15
N ILE A 69 -29.68 -7.87 32.90
CA ILE A 69 -30.47 -7.09 33.85
C ILE A 69 -31.79 -7.82 34.20
N ARG A 70 -32.49 -8.32 33.19
CA ARG A 70 -33.74 -9.09 33.35
C ARG A 70 -33.53 -10.39 34.14
N SER A 71 -32.45 -11.12 33.84
CA SER A 71 -32.09 -12.34 34.55
C SER A 71 -31.85 -12.06 36.02
N TYR A 72 -31.17 -10.99 36.37
CA TYR A 72 -30.97 -10.58 37.75
C TYR A 72 -32.29 -10.17 38.43
N GLN A 73 -33.15 -9.41 37.76
CA GLN A 73 -34.48 -9.02 38.32
C GLN A 73 -35.37 -10.22 38.61
N ILE A 74 -35.35 -11.28 37.77
CA ILE A 74 -36.13 -12.49 37.93
C ILE A 74 -35.61 -13.39 39.07
N LEU A 75 -34.29 -13.45 39.22
CA LEU A 75 -33.65 -14.30 40.25
C LEU A 75 -33.58 -13.65 41.63
N ARG A 76 -33.84 -12.35 41.74
CA ARG A 76 -33.69 -11.61 42.98
C ARG A 76 -34.82 -11.92 43.97
N PRO A 77 -34.52 -12.48 45.17
CA PRO A 77 -35.50 -12.67 46.23
C PRO A 77 -36.09 -11.37 46.77
N LEU A 78 -37.36 -11.38 47.16
CA LEU A 78 -38.07 -10.19 47.67
C LEU A 78 -37.48 -9.64 48.98
N ARG A 79 -36.86 -10.51 49.80
CA ARG A 79 -36.22 -10.15 51.09
C ARG A 79 -34.72 -10.42 51.04
N MET A 80 -33.95 -9.49 50.46
CA MET A 80 -32.49 -9.54 50.49
C MET A 80 -31.90 -8.47 51.41
N PRO A 81 -30.84 -8.79 52.19
CA PRO A 81 -30.07 -7.80 52.95
C PRO A 81 -29.39 -6.82 52.00
N ILE A 82 -29.18 -5.57 52.46
CA ILE A 82 -28.62 -4.48 51.63
C ILE A 82 -27.27 -4.85 51.04
N SER A 83 -26.39 -5.54 51.80
CA SER A 83 -25.08 -6.03 51.36
C SER A 83 -25.15 -6.97 50.18
N ALA A 84 -26.04 -7.99 50.26
CA ALA A 84 -26.24 -8.95 49.18
C ALA A 84 -26.86 -8.31 47.93
N ARG A 85 -27.72 -7.27 48.11
CA ARG A 85 -28.27 -6.48 46.99
C ARG A 85 -27.19 -5.68 46.32
N ALA A 86 -26.30 -5.03 47.07
CA ALA A 86 -25.17 -4.27 46.51
C ALA A 86 -24.18 -5.18 45.77
N LEU A 87 -23.86 -6.36 46.31
CA LEU A 87 -22.99 -7.33 45.66
C LEU A 87 -23.58 -7.85 44.33
N GLY A 88 -24.88 -8.17 44.33
CA GLY A 88 -25.58 -8.61 43.11
C GLY A 88 -25.64 -7.50 42.05
N ALA A 89 -25.90 -6.25 42.44
CA ALA A 89 -25.87 -5.12 41.51
C ALA A 89 -24.46 -4.87 40.95
N ALA A 90 -23.41 -4.97 41.79
CA ALA A 90 -22.03 -4.85 41.34
C ALA A 90 -21.65 -5.98 40.35
N ALA A 91 -22.07 -7.23 40.61
CA ALA A 91 -21.84 -8.34 39.69
C ALA A 91 -22.51 -8.11 38.31
N VAL A 92 -23.77 -7.60 38.31
CA VAL A 92 -24.49 -7.24 37.08
C VAL A 92 -23.77 -6.10 36.35
N ALA A 93 -23.33 -5.08 37.08
CA ALA A 93 -22.57 -3.98 36.49
C ALA A 93 -21.27 -4.46 35.81
N VAL A 94 -20.49 -5.32 36.49
CA VAL A 94 -19.27 -5.92 35.92
C VAL A 94 -19.59 -6.72 34.64
N MET A 95 -20.66 -7.54 34.67
CA MET A 95 -21.08 -8.29 33.47
C MET A 95 -21.53 -7.38 32.33
N CYS A 96 -22.23 -6.29 32.60
CA CYS A 96 -22.64 -5.29 31.61
C CYS A 96 -21.40 -4.56 31.04
N PHE A 97 -20.44 -4.18 31.86
CA PHE A 97 -19.19 -3.58 31.41
C PHE A 97 -18.34 -4.57 30.58
N ALA A 98 -18.25 -5.83 31.01
CA ALA A 98 -17.49 -6.86 30.31
C ALA A 98 -18.00 -7.11 28.87
N VAL A 99 -19.27 -6.84 28.60
CA VAL A 99 -19.85 -6.91 27.24
C VAL A 99 -19.90 -5.54 26.58
N GLY A 100 -20.31 -4.50 27.31
CA GLY A 100 -20.48 -3.17 26.77
C GLY A 100 -19.19 -2.54 26.26
N VAL A 101 -18.07 -2.73 26.98
CA VAL A 101 -16.77 -2.16 26.59
C VAL A 101 -16.25 -2.74 25.28
N PRO A 102 -16.18 -4.08 25.07
CA PRO A 102 -15.77 -4.64 23.80
C PRO A 102 -16.69 -4.26 22.63
N VAL A 103 -18.01 -4.20 22.87
CA VAL A 103 -18.99 -3.78 21.85
C VAL A 103 -18.79 -2.31 21.47
N ALA A 104 -18.65 -1.42 22.46
CA ALA A 104 -18.40 -0.01 22.21
C ALA A 104 -17.06 0.22 21.48
N TRP A 105 -16.03 -0.50 21.87
CA TRP A 105 -14.72 -0.46 21.20
C TRP A 105 -14.81 -0.95 19.77
N SER A 106 -15.47 -2.09 19.51
CA SER A 106 -15.66 -2.62 18.15
C SER A 106 -16.47 -1.65 17.26
N ALA A 107 -17.52 -1.04 17.81
CA ALA A 107 -18.32 -0.05 17.09
C ALA A 107 -17.49 1.21 16.76
N HIS A 108 -16.68 1.68 17.72
CA HIS A 108 -15.78 2.82 17.52
C HIS A 108 -14.73 2.50 16.43
N SER A 109 -14.05 1.36 16.51
CA SER A 109 -13.07 0.94 15.51
C SER A 109 -13.69 0.82 14.11
N THR A 110 -14.91 0.28 14.01
CA THR A 110 -15.63 0.21 12.74
C THR A 110 -15.97 1.60 12.19
N TYR A 111 -16.33 2.54 13.06
CA TYR A 111 -16.57 3.94 12.66
C TYR A 111 -15.28 4.60 12.14
N VAL A 112 -14.17 4.47 12.87
CA VAL A 112 -12.85 5.02 12.46
C VAL A 112 -12.41 4.42 11.13
N TYR A 113 -12.60 3.12 10.95
CA TYR A 113 -12.28 2.42 9.71
C TYR A 113 -13.10 2.95 8.52
N ARG A 114 -14.41 3.07 8.68
CA ARG A 114 -15.29 3.65 7.65
C ARG A 114 -14.89 5.08 7.31
N ASP A 115 -14.65 5.92 8.32
CA ASP A 115 -14.24 7.31 8.14
C ASP A 115 -12.89 7.42 7.40
N ALA A 116 -11.94 6.54 7.70
CA ALA A 116 -10.68 6.45 6.96
C ALA A 116 -10.91 6.06 5.49
N LEU A 117 -11.69 5.00 5.22
CA LEU A 117 -11.99 4.58 3.86
C LEU A 117 -12.65 5.70 3.05
N THR A 118 -13.69 6.34 3.59
CA THR A 118 -14.42 7.39 2.87
C THR A 118 -13.63 8.69 2.72
N SER A 119 -12.61 8.92 3.54
CA SER A 119 -11.75 10.11 3.43
C SER A 119 -10.55 9.92 2.50
N ILE A 120 -10.05 8.69 2.36
CA ILE A 120 -8.89 8.36 1.51
C ILE A 120 -9.36 8.03 0.09
N PHE A 121 -10.41 7.19 -0.02
CA PHE A 121 -10.92 6.69 -1.29
C PHE A 121 -12.24 7.38 -1.63
N ARG A 122 -12.42 7.70 -2.90
CA ARG A 122 -13.65 8.32 -3.41
C ARG A 122 -14.61 7.29 -3.97
N THR A 123 -15.89 7.62 -4.04
CA THR A 123 -16.85 6.78 -4.77
C THR A 123 -16.59 6.88 -6.28
N GLY A 124 -16.78 5.79 -7.02
CA GLY A 124 -16.59 5.77 -8.47
C GLY A 124 -17.45 6.79 -9.22
N SER A 125 -18.62 7.13 -8.67
CA SER A 125 -19.52 8.17 -9.23
C SER A 125 -18.91 9.58 -9.15
N GLU A 126 -18.11 9.88 -8.13
CA GLU A 126 -17.42 11.17 -7.99
C GLU A 126 -16.27 11.34 -8.99
N ASN A 127 -15.63 10.23 -9.37
CA ASN A 127 -14.54 10.21 -10.35
C ASN A 127 -15.03 9.94 -11.78
N GLY A 128 -16.35 9.78 -12.00
CA GLY A 128 -16.93 9.45 -13.30
C GLY A 128 -16.60 8.04 -13.82
N ARG A 129 -16.04 7.17 -12.96
CA ARG A 129 -15.70 5.78 -13.27
C ARG A 129 -16.63 4.84 -12.51
N GLN A 130 -17.51 4.16 -13.24
CA GLN A 130 -18.29 3.05 -12.68
C GLN A 130 -17.40 1.81 -12.67
N VAL A 131 -17.30 1.16 -11.50
CA VAL A 131 -16.59 -0.11 -11.35
C VAL A 131 -17.64 -1.22 -11.41
N ASP A 132 -17.47 -2.13 -12.39
CA ASP A 132 -18.26 -3.35 -12.43
C ASP A 132 -17.74 -4.33 -11.38
N THR A 133 -18.59 -4.80 -10.50
CA THR A 133 -18.21 -5.75 -9.45
C THR A 133 -17.91 -7.15 -9.98
N GLU A 134 -18.43 -7.51 -11.15
CA GLU A 134 -18.17 -8.80 -11.81
C GLU A 134 -16.86 -8.75 -12.62
N ASP A 135 -16.56 -7.61 -13.24
CA ASP A 135 -15.32 -7.35 -13.95
C ASP A 135 -14.67 -6.02 -13.47
N PRO A 136 -14.08 -6.00 -12.28
CA PRO A 136 -13.57 -4.77 -11.66
C PRO A 136 -12.40 -4.13 -12.42
N PHE A 137 -11.74 -4.87 -13.28
CA PHE A 137 -10.63 -4.38 -14.11
C PHE A 137 -11.02 -4.17 -15.58
N ASN A 138 -12.31 -4.29 -15.94
CA ASN A 138 -12.84 -4.11 -17.30
C ASN A 138 -12.08 -4.94 -18.36
N GLY A 139 -11.86 -6.23 -18.08
CA GLY A 139 -11.16 -7.16 -18.97
C GLY A 139 -9.67 -6.87 -19.18
N GLN A 140 -9.08 -5.98 -18.37
CA GLN A 140 -7.66 -5.65 -18.49
C GLN A 140 -6.80 -6.76 -17.91
N ALA A 141 -5.83 -7.23 -18.69
CA ALA A 141 -4.84 -8.20 -18.21
C ALA A 141 -3.94 -7.62 -17.11
N ARG A 142 -3.73 -6.30 -17.10
CA ARG A 142 -2.88 -5.63 -16.09
C ARG A 142 -3.53 -4.36 -15.60
N VAL A 143 -3.37 -4.08 -14.29
CA VAL A 143 -3.69 -2.80 -13.67
C VAL A 143 -2.38 -2.06 -13.33
N ASN A 144 -2.31 -0.79 -13.74
CA ASN A 144 -1.11 0.03 -13.59
C ASN A 144 -1.35 1.12 -12.55
N ILE A 145 -0.67 1.02 -11.41
CA ILE A 145 -0.81 1.92 -10.28
C ILE A 145 0.48 2.72 -10.11
N LEU A 146 0.38 4.04 -10.19
CA LEU A 146 1.52 4.94 -9.99
C LEU A 146 1.73 5.21 -8.51
N LEU A 147 2.83 4.72 -7.97
CA LEU A 147 3.26 4.93 -6.59
C LEU A 147 4.12 6.19 -6.52
N LEU A 148 3.68 7.15 -5.74
CA LEU A 148 4.32 8.46 -5.57
C LEU A 148 4.74 8.66 -4.11
N GLY A 149 5.99 9.07 -3.90
CA GLY A 149 6.45 9.61 -2.62
C GLY A 149 6.56 11.12 -2.73
N GLY A 150 5.76 11.86 -1.95
CA GLY A 150 5.72 13.31 -1.96
C GLY A 150 6.46 13.94 -0.77
N ASP A 151 7.13 15.07 -0.99
CA ASP A 151 7.66 15.95 0.07
C ASP A 151 6.76 17.18 0.15
N SER A 152 5.87 17.21 1.13
CA SER A 152 5.06 18.38 1.50
C SER A 152 5.71 19.09 2.69
N ALA A 153 6.91 19.67 2.50
CA ALA A 153 7.59 20.39 3.56
C ALA A 153 6.74 21.60 4.00
N ALA A 154 6.67 21.84 5.31
CA ALA A 154 5.86 22.92 5.93
C ALA A 154 6.27 24.34 5.48
N ASP A 155 7.43 24.50 4.88
CA ASP A 155 8.01 25.73 4.35
C ASP A 155 7.83 25.91 2.84
N ARG A 156 7.11 24.99 2.15
CA ARG A 156 6.86 25.05 0.70
C ARG A 156 5.37 24.98 0.39
N THR A 157 4.98 25.76 -0.61
CA THR A 157 3.66 25.64 -1.23
C THR A 157 3.77 24.61 -2.35
N GLY A 158 3.28 23.39 -2.14
CA GLY A 158 3.22 22.32 -3.15
C GLY A 158 3.86 21.00 -2.73
N VAL A 159 3.63 19.97 -3.51
CA VAL A 159 4.18 18.63 -3.33
C VAL A 159 5.19 18.34 -4.43
N ARG A 160 6.43 18.06 -4.06
CA ARG A 160 7.42 17.51 -5.01
C ARG A 160 7.44 15.99 -4.91
N THR A 161 7.29 15.33 -6.05
CA THR A 161 7.29 13.87 -6.12
C THR A 161 8.71 13.34 -6.24
N ASP A 162 9.31 13.00 -5.11
CA ASP A 162 10.70 12.53 -5.03
C ASP A 162 10.88 11.03 -5.32
N SER A 163 9.80 10.27 -5.39
CA SER A 163 9.78 8.86 -5.79
C SER A 163 8.62 8.61 -6.74
N MET A 164 8.89 8.02 -7.89
CA MET A 164 7.90 7.71 -8.93
C MET A 164 8.14 6.31 -9.47
N THR A 165 7.23 5.39 -9.17
CA THR A 165 7.30 4.00 -9.60
C THR A 165 5.94 3.56 -10.11
N LEU A 166 5.86 3.09 -11.35
CA LEU A 166 4.66 2.45 -11.89
C LEU A 166 4.69 0.96 -11.52
N ALA A 167 3.73 0.52 -10.73
CA ALA A 167 3.47 -0.87 -10.45
C ALA A 167 2.47 -1.41 -11.48
N SER A 168 2.93 -2.27 -12.38
CA SER A 168 2.10 -2.98 -13.35
C SER A 168 1.84 -4.37 -12.82
N VAL A 169 0.60 -4.64 -12.41
CA VAL A 169 0.18 -5.87 -11.74
C VAL A 169 -0.69 -6.69 -12.69
N ASP A 170 -0.35 -7.93 -12.91
CA ASP A 170 -1.17 -8.88 -13.65
C ASP A 170 -2.42 -9.23 -12.84
N THR A 171 -3.59 -9.10 -13.44
CA THR A 171 -4.88 -9.28 -12.74
C THR A 171 -5.22 -10.74 -12.46
N GLU A 172 -4.62 -11.67 -13.22
CA GLU A 172 -4.83 -13.11 -13.05
C GLU A 172 -3.83 -13.74 -12.09
N THR A 173 -2.54 -13.47 -12.28
CA THR A 173 -1.45 -14.11 -11.51
C THR A 173 -1.02 -13.31 -10.30
N GLY A 174 -1.11 -11.99 -10.35
CA GLY A 174 -0.53 -11.07 -9.37
C GLY A 174 0.92 -10.69 -9.68
N ASP A 175 1.52 -11.23 -10.74
CA ASP A 175 2.90 -10.91 -11.12
C ASP A 175 3.06 -9.42 -11.38
N THR A 176 4.04 -8.84 -10.72
CA THR A 176 4.20 -7.40 -10.66
C THR A 176 5.53 -6.95 -11.26
N VAL A 177 5.46 -5.93 -12.09
CA VAL A 177 6.65 -5.24 -12.61
C VAL A 177 6.67 -3.81 -12.08
N LEU A 178 7.73 -3.45 -11.36
CA LEU A 178 7.96 -2.11 -10.85
C LEU A 178 8.86 -1.34 -11.82
N LEU A 179 8.33 -0.30 -12.45
CA LEU A 179 9.03 0.58 -13.38
C LEU A 179 9.33 1.90 -12.67
N SER A 180 10.60 2.11 -12.28
CA SER A 180 10.98 3.29 -11.49
C SER A 180 11.67 4.34 -12.36
N LEU A 181 11.13 5.57 -12.34
CA LEU A 181 11.65 6.73 -13.06
C LEU A 181 12.49 7.61 -12.12
N PRO A 182 13.64 8.13 -12.59
CA PRO A 182 14.41 9.10 -11.82
C PRO A 182 13.66 10.42 -11.74
N ARG A 183 13.63 11.04 -10.58
CA ARG A 183 12.93 12.32 -10.34
C ARG A 183 13.49 13.49 -11.15
N ASN A 184 14.77 13.41 -11.51
CA ASN A 184 15.51 14.40 -12.28
C ASN A 184 15.55 14.11 -13.78
N LEU A 185 14.57 13.37 -14.30
CA LEU A 185 14.41 13.17 -15.75
C LEU A 185 14.04 14.50 -16.40
N GLU A 186 14.70 14.81 -17.52
CA GLU A 186 14.58 16.07 -18.25
C GLU A 186 13.99 15.87 -19.67
N HIS A 187 13.56 16.96 -20.29
CA HIS A 187 13.14 17.02 -21.70
C HIS A 187 12.05 16.02 -22.10
N PHE A 188 11.27 15.51 -21.16
CA PHE A 188 10.19 14.58 -21.47
C PHE A 188 9.02 15.28 -22.18
N PRO A 189 8.36 14.59 -23.14
CA PRO A 189 7.23 15.15 -23.83
C PRO A 189 6.02 15.27 -22.92
N MET A 190 5.36 16.42 -22.94
CA MET A 190 4.10 16.61 -22.21
C MET A 190 2.94 15.86 -22.91
N PRO A 191 1.89 15.48 -22.16
CA PRO A 191 0.70 14.86 -22.74
C PRO A 191 -0.01 15.80 -23.72
N PRO A 192 -0.72 15.27 -24.74
CA PRO A 192 -1.47 16.08 -25.70
C PRO A 192 -2.46 17.05 -25.02
N GLY A 193 -2.60 18.25 -25.58
CA GLY A 193 -3.47 19.31 -25.07
C GLY A 193 -2.67 20.50 -24.53
N PRO A 194 -3.26 21.35 -23.67
CA PRO A 194 -2.69 22.63 -23.26
C PRO A 194 -1.27 22.54 -22.68
N ALA A 195 -0.96 21.46 -21.98
CA ALA A 195 0.39 21.24 -21.46
C ALA A 195 1.42 21.07 -22.57
N ARG A 196 1.10 20.34 -23.65
CA ARG A 196 1.97 20.19 -24.81
C ARG A 196 2.05 21.48 -25.63
N ASP A 197 0.94 22.19 -25.77
CA ASP A 197 0.91 23.46 -26.48
C ASP A 197 1.84 24.49 -25.82
N ARG A 198 1.92 24.46 -24.49
CA ARG A 198 2.84 25.30 -23.71
C ARG A 198 4.29 24.81 -23.79
N PHE A 199 4.53 23.51 -23.86
CA PHE A 199 5.85 22.88 -23.90
C PHE A 199 6.00 21.93 -25.10
N PRO A 200 6.00 22.45 -26.35
CA PRO A 200 5.98 21.60 -27.54
C PRO A 200 7.26 20.76 -27.72
N TYR A 201 8.38 21.21 -27.14
CA TYR A 201 9.69 20.55 -27.25
C TYR A 201 10.10 19.81 -25.98
N GLY A 202 9.19 19.60 -25.06
CA GLY A 202 9.43 18.98 -23.75
C GLY A 202 9.32 19.97 -22.60
N PHE A 203 9.09 19.45 -21.41
CA PHE A 203 8.90 20.26 -20.20
C PHE A 203 10.18 21.02 -19.83
N THR A 204 10.06 22.33 -19.60
CA THR A 204 11.17 23.24 -19.24
C THR A 204 10.95 23.96 -17.90
N GLY A 205 9.85 23.66 -17.20
CA GLY A 205 9.52 24.28 -15.91
C GLY A 205 9.26 25.78 -15.97
N ASP A 206 9.42 26.47 -14.83
CA ASP A 206 9.20 27.90 -14.64
C ASP A 206 10.51 28.73 -14.54
N GLY A 207 11.56 28.28 -15.19
CA GLY A 207 12.82 29.01 -15.23
C GLY A 207 13.92 28.48 -14.30
N PRO A 208 14.91 29.29 -13.90
CA PRO A 208 16.17 28.79 -13.31
C PRO A 208 16.03 28.03 -12.00
N LEU A 209 14.98 28.29 -11.22
CA LEU A 209 14.72 27.60 -9.96
C LEU A 209 13.94 26.29 -10.14
N ASN A 210 13.25 26.14 -11.27
CA ASN A 210 12.48 24.97 -11.66
C ASN A 210 12.84 24.62 -13.12
N PRO A 211 13.94 23.89 -13.31
CA PRO A 211 14.55 23.69 -14.64
C PRO A 211 13.82 22.67 -15.53
N GLY A 212 12.65 22.18 -15.13
CA GLY A 212 11.86 21.25 -15.92
C GLY A 212 12.13 19.78 -15.60
N LEU A 213 12.35 19.46 -14.35
CA LEU A 213 12.53 18.09 -13.89
C LEU A 213 11.19 17.38 -13.69
N LEU A 214 11.19 16.06 -13.81
CA LEU A 214 9.97 15.25 -13.69
C LEU A 214 9.27 15.43 -12.33
N ASN A 215 10.02 15.63 -11.25
CA ASN A 215 9.44 15.85 -9.91
C ASN A 215 8.76 17.22 -9.73
N GLU A 216 8.88 18.11 -10.69
CA GLU A 216 8.27 19.45 -10.67
C GLU A 216 6.88 19.46 -11.31
N VAL A 217 6.54 18.46 -12.14
CA VAL A 217 5.30 18.40 -12.92
C VAL A 217 4.06 18.47 -12.03
N TYR A 218 4.08 17.79 -10.87
CA TYR A 218 2.97 17.80 -9.93
C TYR A 218 2.68 19.22 -9.40
N GLU A 219 3.71 19.87 -8.85
CA GLU A 219 3.60 21.22 -8.30
C GLU A 219 3.24 22.22 -9.39
N TYR A 220 3.86 22.09 -10.57
CA TYR A 220 3.59 22.94 -11.72
C TYR A 220 2.11 22.92 -12.11
N ALA A 221 1.49 21.75 -12.20
CA ALA A 221 0.08 21.63 -12.54
C ALA A 221 -0.87 22.25 -11.48
N GLU A 222 -0.52 22.18 -10.20
CA GLU A 222 -1.32 22.80 -9.14
C GLU A 222 -1.26 24.34 -9.20
N GLN A 223 -0.12 24.89 -9.64
CA GLN A 223 0.09 26.34 -9.78
C GLN A 223 -0.45 26.90 -11.11
N HIS A 224 -0.53 26.06 -12.17
CA HIS A 224 -0.94 26.46 -13.53
C HIS A 224 -2.21 25.70 -13.98
N PRO A 225 -3.40 26.17 -13.57
CA PRO A 225 -4.65 25.50 -13.90
C PRO A 225 -4.96 25.45 -15.40
N ASP A 226 -4.34 26.31 -16.19
CA ASP A 226 -4.47 26.40 -17.64
C ASP A 226 -3.90 25.17 -18.38
N VAL A 227 -2.91 24.47 -17.81
CA VAL A 227 -2.33 23.27 -18.43
C VAL A 227 -3.20 22.02 -18.21
N VAL A 228 -4.13 22.07 -17.25
CA VAL A 228 -5.08 20.97 -16.95
C VAL A 228 -6.49 21.55 -16.73
N PRO A 229 -7.10 22.12 -17.78
CA PRO A 229 -8.39 22.80 -17.66
C PRO A 229 -9.50 21.83 -17.23
N GLY A 230 -10.41 22.32 -16.39
CA GLY A 230 -11.55 21.55 -15.90
C GLY A 230 -11.26 20.61 -14.73
N VAL A 231 -10.00 20.45 -14.34
CA VAL A 231 -9.62 19.63 -13.20
C VAL A 231 -9.59 20.47 -11.92
N PRO A 232 -10.26 20.03 -10.82
CA PRO A 232 -10.27 20.74 -9.56
C PRO A 232 -8.85 20.87 -8.95
N LYS A 233 -8.65 21.90 -8.14
CA LYS A 233 -7.43 22.05 -7.32
C LYS A 233 -7.19 20.78 -6.49
N ASN A 234 -5.95 20.43 -6.25
CA ASN A 234 -5.46 19.22 -5.59
C ASN A 234 -5.63 17.91 -6.40
N HIS A 235 -6.19 18.00 -7.62
CA HIS A 235 -6.25 16.89 -8.58
C HIS A 235 -5.44 17.16 -9.85
N ARG A 236 -5.04 18.40 -10.09
CA ARG A 236 -4.29 18.81 -11.28
C ARG A 236 -2.91 18.17 -11.31
N GLY A 237 -2.21 18.19 -10.17
CA GLY A 237 -0.89 17.58 -10.02
C GLY A 237 -0.87 16.12 -10.37
N PRO A 238 -1.67 15.28 -9.70
CA PRO A 238 -1.76 13.86 -10.02
C PRO A 238 -2.17 13.59 -11.47
N GLU A 239 -3.15 14.33 -11.99
CA GLU A 239 -3.67 14.09 -13.35
C GLU A 239 -2.62 14.37 -14.42
N LEU A 240 -1.93 15.52 -14.33
CA LEU A 240 -0.86 15.85 -15.28
C LEU A 240 0.31 14.86 -15.15
N LEU A 241 0.70 14.52 -13.93
CA LEU A 241 1.82 13.60 -13.70
C LEU A 241 1.51 12.18 -14.21
N LYS A 242 0.29 11.66 -13.98
CA LYS A 242 -0.16 10.37 -14.54
C LYS A 242 -0.07 10.36 -16.06
N ALA A 243 -0.62 11.40 -16.71
CA ALA A 243 -0.60 11.51 -18.16
C ALA A 243 0.83 11.67 -18.71
N THR A 244 1.69 12.41 -18.01
CA THR A 244 3.11 12.57 -18.38
C THR A 244 3.86 11.25 -18.29
N ILE A 245 3.73 10.51 -17.17
CA ILE A 245 4.39 9.21 -16.97
C ILE A 245 3.87 8.17 -17.96
N ALA A 246 2.56 8.19 -18.25
CA ALA A 246 1.98 7.35 -19.30
C ALA A 246 2.65 7.60 -20.67
N GLY A 247 2.88 8.86 -21.03
CA GLY A 247 3.59 9.24 -22.26
C GLY A 247 5.06 8.84 -22.28
N ILE A 248 5.74 8.95 -21.14
CA ILE A 248 7.15 8.56 -20.98
C ILE A 248 7.32 7.05 -21.15
N LEU A 249 6.50 6.24 -20.45
CA LEU A 249 6.59 4.79 -20.44
C LEU A 249 5.90 4.12 -21.63
N GLY A 250 4.99 4.82 -22.30
CA GLY A 250 4.14 4.23 -23.35
C GLY A 250 3.12 3.23 -22.79
N LEU A 251 2.81 3.33 -21.49
CA LEU A 251 1.86 2.47 -20.78
C LEU A 251 0.74 3.31 -20.18
N ARG A 252 -0.48 2.78 -20.12
CA ARG A 252 -1.57 3.45 -19.43
C ARG A 252 -1.28 3.49 -17.92
N VAL A 253 -1.59 4.58 -17.26
CA VAL A 253 -1.61 4.70 -15.81
C VAL A 253 -3.06 4.77 -15.36
N ASP A 254 -3.51 3.74 -14.65
CA ASP A 254 -4.92 3.62 -14.25
C ASP A 254 -5.22 4.43 -13.00
N TYR A 255 -4.39 4.26 -11.99
CA TYR A 255 -4.57 4.88 -10.68
C TYR A 255 -3.24 5.41 -10.15
N TYR A 256 -3.33 6.27 -9.11
CA TYR A 256 -2.16 6.65 -8.33
C TYR A 256 -2.38 6.43 -6.84
N ILE A 257 -1.29 6.28 -6.11
CA ILE A 257 -1.20 6.34 -4.65
C ILE A 257 -0.06 7.30 -4.33
N LEU A 258 -0.38 8.40 -3.66
CA LEU A 258 0.59 9.37 -3.16
C LEU A 258 0.73 9.18 -1.65
N VAL A 259 1.97 9.00 -1.19
CA VAL A 259 2.32 8.92 0.23
C VAL A 259 3.18 10.13 0.59
N ASP A 260 2.73 10.91 1.55
CA ASP A 260 3.56 11.98 2.12
C ASP A 260 4.69 11.40 2.98
N MET A 261 5.89 12.00 2.92
CA MET A 261 7.07 11.47 3.59
C MET A 261 6.95 11.45 5.13
N PHE A 262 6.30 12.45 5.72
CA PHE A 262 6.12 12.46 7.18
C PHE A 262 5.14 11.40 7.64
N GLY A 263 4.06 11.23 6.91
CA GLY A 263 3.11 10.18 7.23
C GLY A 263 3.61 8.77 6.90
N PHE A 264 4.55 8.63 6.00
CA PHE A 264 5.25 7.36 5.83
C PHE A 264 5.94 6.94 7.15
N ALA A 265 6.61 7.88 7.84
CA ALA A 265 7.21 7.59 9.14
C ALA A 265 6.17 7.17 10.18
N ASP A 266 5.03 7.87 10.26
CA ASP A 266 3.92 7.50 11.16
C ASP A 266 3.36 6.09 10.87
N ILE A 267 3.27 5.70 9.60
CA ILE A 267 2.83 4.35 9.19
C ILE A 267 3.83 3.30 9.66
N VAL A 268 5.12 3.52 9.43
CA VAL A 268 6.17 2.59 9.87
C VAL A 268 6.19 2.45 11.39
N ASP A 269 6.06 3.54 12.13
CA ASP A 269 5.98 3.51 13.60
C ASP A 269 4.73 2.76 14.09
N ALA A 270 3.59 2.95 13.43
CA ALA A 270 2.36 2.24 13.76
C ALA A 270 2.46 0.73 13.49
N MET A 271 3.31 0.30 12.54
CA MET A 271 3.64 -1.10 12.28
C MET A 271 4.64 -1.68 13.28
N GLY A 272 5.25 -0.87 14.15
CA GLY A 272 6.30 -1.30 15.08
C GLY A 272 7.70 -1.30 14.48
N GLY A 273 7.91 -0.54 13.42
CA GLY A 273 9.18 -0.45 12.68
C GLY A 273 9.27 -1.44 11.52
N VAL A 274 10.33 -1.31 10.72
CA VAL A 274 10.61 -2.20 9.59
C VAL A 274 11.98 -2.85 9.73
N LYS A 275 12.04 -4.17 9.59
CA LYS A 275 13.29 -4.95 9.61
C LYS A 275 13.91 -4.94 8.22
N ILE A 276 15.12 -4.43 8.12
CA ILE A 276 15.85 -4.35 6.85
C ILE A 276 17.36 -4.54 7.09
N LYS A 277 18.05 -5.03 6.08
CA LYS A 277 19.52 -5.10 6.09
C LYS A 277 20.08 -3.80 5.55
N VAL A 278 20.78 -3.06 6.39
CA VAL A 278 21.57 -1.88 6.00
C VAL A 278 22.93 -2.37 5.51
N THR A 279 23.27 -2.08 4.26
CA THR A 279 24.51 -2.59 3.63
C THR A 279 25.72 -1.68 3.86
N GLU A 280 25.48 -0.39 4.06
CA GLU A 280 26.53 0.63 4.22
C GLU A 280 26.10 1.65 5.29
N PRO A 281 27.04 2.39 5.91
CA PRO A 281 26.68 3.45 6.86
C PRO A 281 25.89 4.55 6.16
N ILE A 282 24.71 4.89 6.69
CA ILE A 282 23.83 5.91 6.11
C ILE A 282 23.68 7.06 7.11
N PRO A 283 24.21 8.26 6.79
CA PRO A 283 23.98 9.45 7.61
C PRO A 283 22.50 9.82 7.63
N TYR A 284 21.96 10.10 8.82
CA TYR A 284 20.58 10.49 9.00
C TYR A 284 20.39 11.58 10.07
N GLY A 285 19.28 12.30 9.94
CA GLY A 285 18.98 13.41 10.82
C GLY A 285 19.88 14.63 10.60
N LEU A 286 19.57 15.72 11.30
CA LEU A 286 20.33 16.97 11.21
C LEU A 286 21.51 17.03 12.19
N GLN A 287 21.61 16.07 13.10
CA GLN A 287 22.60 16.05 14.19
C GLN A 287 23.77 15.07 13.92
N GLY A 288 23.90 14.59 12.70
CA GLY A 288 25.01 13.71 12.30
C GLY A 288 24.91 12.27 12.79
N ALA A 289 23.71 11.78 13.09
CA ALA A 289 23.50 10.36 13.39
C ALA A 289 23.77 9.49 12.16
N VAL A 290 24.13 8.22 12.36
CA VAL A 290 24.46 7.27 11.29
C VAL A 290 23.80 5.93 11.55
N LEU A 291 22.99 5.46 10.57
CA LEU A 291 22.52 4.09 10.53
C LEU A 291 23.70 3.16 10.22
N GLN A 292 24.04 2.32 11.18
CA GLN A 292 25.15 1.38 11.03
C GLN A 292 24.74 0.15 10.21
N PRO A 293 25.65 -0.45 9.44
CA PRO A 293 25.39 -1.68 8.69
C PRO A 293 24.91 -2.83 9.57
N GLY A 294 24.19 -3.77 8.97
CA GLY A 294 23.65 -4.97 9.61
C GLY A 294 22.13 -5.07 9.50
N TYR A 295 21.56 -6.16 10.04
CA TYR A 295 20.11 -6.30 10.19
C TYR A 295 19.60 -5.39 11.30
N ARG A 296 18.64 -4.54 10.96
CA ARG A 296 18.10 -3.52 11.87
C ARG A 296 16.59 -3.47 11.79
N THR A 297 15.95 -3.12 12.90
CA THR A 297 14.55 -2.68 12.90
C THR A 297 14.60 -1.16 12.92
N LEU A 298 14.24 -0.55 11.82
CA LEU A 298 14.19 0.91 11.67
C LEU A 298 12.84 1.43 12.18
N ASP A 299 12.86 2.47 13.00
CA ASP A 299 11.66 3.25 13.30
C ASP A 299 11.25 4.10 12.09
N GLY A 300 10.12 4.81 12.20
CA GLY A 300 9.61 5.63 11.10
C GLY A 300 10.57 6.69 10.63
N LYS A 301 11.28 7.36 11.55
CA LYS A 301 12.28 8.37 11.22
C LYS A 301 13.50 7.74 10.53
N GLU A 302 13.99 6.65 11.07
CA GLU A 302 15.14 5.94 10.50
C GLU A 302 14.83 5.36 9.12
N ALA A 303 13.63 4.76 8.93
CA ALA A 303 13.16 4.24 7.66
C ALA A 303 12.99 5.36 6.62
N LEU A 304 12.44 6.51 7.02
CA LEU A 304 12.34 7.69 6.17
C LEU A 304 13.73 8.16 5.70
N TRP A 305 14.70 8.27 6.62
CA TRP A 305 16.06 8.68 6.27
C TRP A 305 16.81 7.63 5.45
N TYR A 306 16.59 6.34 5.70
CA TYR A 306 17.09 5.25 4.86
C TYR A 306 16.67 5.42 3.39
N GLY A 307 15.40 5.72 3.15
CA GLY A 307 14.85 5.97 1.82
C GLY A 307 15.16 7.36 1.23
N ARG A 308 15.57 8.35 2.04
CA ARG A 308 15.76 9.74 1.63
C ARG A 308 17.21 10.18 1.51
N SER A 309 18.11 9.66 2.36
CA SER A 309 19.49 10.12 2.45
C SER A 309 20.23 9.99 1.11
N ARG A 310 20.89 11.08 0.71
CA ARG A 310 21.79 11.15 -0.45
C ARG A 310 23.21 11.50 -0.05
N THR A 311 23.47 11.65 1.24
CA THR A 311 24.80 11.97 1.76
C THR A 311 25.77 10.86 1.40
N ASN A 312 26.86 11.21 0.73
CA ASN A 312 27.86 10.29 0.20
C ASN A 312 27.34 9.24 -0.79
N SER A 313 26.16 9.49 -1.42
CA SER A 313 25.58 8.56 -2.39
C SER A 313 24.85 9.29 -3.51
N SER A 314 24.58 8.60 -4.62
CA SER A 314 23.82 9.13 -5.75
C SER A 314 22.32 9.03 -5.52
N ASP A 315 21.53 9.77 -6.33
CA ASP A 315 20.08 9.64 -6.38
C ASP A 315 19.64 8.22 -6.78
N TYR A 316 20.42 7.55 -7.58
CA TYR A 316 20.15 6.18 -8.03
C TYR A 316 20.34 5.12 -6.92
N VAL A 317 21.33 5.30 -6.05
CA VAL A 317 21.49 4.47 -4.83
C VAL A 317 20.29 4.64 -3.90
N ARG A 318 19.78 5.88 -3.77
CA ARG A 318 18.56 6.15 -3.01
C ARG A 318 17.35 5.39 -3.60
N MET A 319 17.15 5.41 -4.93
CA MET A 319 16.08 4.66 -5.59
C MET A 319 16.18 3.15 -5.30
N GLY A 320 17.38 2.58 -5.29
CA GLY A 320 17.61 1.19 -4.89
C GLY A 320 17.18 0.92 -3.46
N ARG A 321 17.54 1.80 -2.51
CA ARG A 321 17.12 1.69 -1.10
C ARG A 321 15.60 1.81 -0.93
N GLN A 322 14.96 2.72 -1.64
CA GLN A 322 13.50 2.86 -1.62
C GLN A 322 12.80 1.58 -2.07
N LYS A 323 13.31 0.95 -3.13
CA LYS A 323 12.79 -0.33 -3.63
C LYS A 323 12.85 -1.43 -2.56
N CYS A 324 14.00 -1.59 -1.90
CA CYS A 324 14.19 -2.60 -0.85
C CYS A 324 13.36 -2.30 0.40
N LEU A 325 13.18 -1.02 0.74
CA LEU A 325 12.32 -0.60 1.84
C LEU A 325 10.85 -0.92 1.56
N MET A 326 10.35 -0.67 0.35
CA MET A 326 8.98 -1.04 -0.04
C MET A 326 8.76 -2.55 0.05
N ARG A 327 9.72 -3.36 -0.42
CA ARG A 327 9.67 -4.82 -0.26
C ARG A 327 9.57 -5.22 1.20
N ALA A 328 10.48 -4.71 2.03
CA ALA A 328 10.53 -5.05 3.46
C ALA A 328 9.22 -4.69 4.19
N ILE A 329 8.60 -3.55 3.85
CA ILE A 329 7.29 -3.15 4.38
C ILE A 329 6.20 -4.13 3.92
N ALA A 330 6.16 -4.48 2.62
CA ALA A 330 5.14 -5.37 2.07
C ALA A 330 5.21 -6.78 2.70
N GLU A 331 6.42 -7.32 2.92
CA GLU A 331 6.63 -8.63 3.56
C GLU A 331 6.25 -8.62 5.05
N GLN A 332 6.44 -7.50 5.75
CA GLN A 332 6.24 -7.38 7.20
C GLN A 332 4.87 -6.83 7.58
N ALA A 333 4.05 -6.42 6.62
CA ALA A 333 2.67 -6.01 6.86
C ALA A 333 1.84 -7.21 7.35
N ASP A 334 1.93 -7.50 8.66
CA ASP A 334 1.22 -8.60 9.33
C ASP A 334 -0.21 -8.18 9.65
N PRO A 335 -1.23 -8.99 9.29
CA PRO A 335 -2.63 -8.71 9.60
C PRO A 335 -2.91 -8.49 11.09
N GLN A 336 -2.18 -9.16 11.99
CA GLN A 336 -2.34 -9.00 13.42
C GLN A 336 -1.85 -7.64 13.90
N THR A 337 -0.70 -7.18 13.41
CA THR A 337 -0.17 -5.84 13.69
C THR A 337 -1.08 -4.75 13.15
N VAL A 338 -1.62 -4.93 11.94
CA VAL A 338 -2.59 -4.02 11.35
C VAL A 338 -3.85 -3.91 12.22
N LEU A 339 -4.39 -5.02 12.72
CA LEU A 339 -5.57 -5.02 13.59
C LEU A 339 -5.32 -4.35 14.95
N THR A 340 -4.17 -4.60 15.57
CA THR A 340 -3.86 -4.04 16.90
C THR A 340 -3.46 -2.56 16.86
N SER A 341 -2.88 -2.12 15.75
CA SER A 341 -2.45 -0.72 15.53
C SER A 341 -3.42 0.06 14.62
N PHE A 342 -4.60 -0.50 14.36
CA PHE A 342 -5.52 -0.02 13.33
C PHE A 342 -5.87 1.47 13.44
N ASP A 343 -6.22 1.95 14.64
CA ASP A 343 -6.60 3.36 14.83
C ASP A 343 -5.45 4.32 14.49
N LYS A 344 -4.21 3.94 14.82
CA LYS A 344 -3.02 4.73 14.49
C LYS A 344 -2.73 4.71 12.99
N LEU A 345 -2.82 3.53 12.38
CA LEU A 345 -2.62 3.37 10.93
C LEU A 345 -3.66 4.13 10.11
N ALA A 346 -4.94 4.05 10.50
CA ALA A 346 -6.02 4.78 9.85
C ALA A 346 -5.84 6.30 9.98
N ALA A 347 -5.48 6.79 11.16
CA ALA A 347 -5.22 8.20 11.40
C ALA A 347 -3.99 8.72 10.63
N ALA A 348 -2.92 7.94 10.54
CA ALA A 348 -1.75 8.25 9.73
C ALA A 348 -2.11 8.28 8.24
N ALA A 349 -2.72 7.21 7.72
CA ALA A 349 -3.11 7.08 6.33
C ALA A 349 -4.04 8.22 5.87
N LYS A 350 -5.03 8.59 6.67
CA LYS A 350 -5.96 9.68 6.38
C LYS A 350 -5.27 11.02 6.15
N ARG A 351 -4.16 11.29 6.84
CA ARG A 351 -3.40 12.54 6.73
C ARG A 351 -2.38 12.54 5.60
N THR A 352 -2.02 11.37 5.09
CA THR A 352 -0.79 11.17 4.34
C THR A 352 -0.93 10.40 3.04
N LEU A 353 -2.06 9.74 2.86
CA LEU A 353 -2.38 9.05 1.61
C LEU A 353 -3.38 9.87 0.80
N ALA A 354 -3.09 9.99 -0.50
CA ALA A 354 -4.04 10.48 -1.49
C ALA A 354 -4.07 9.52 -2.68
N THR A 355 -5.27 9.23 -3.20
CA THR A 355 -5.45 8.32 -4.33
C THR A 355 -6.70 8.65 -5.12
N ASP A 356 -6.74 8.22 -6.38
CA ASP A 356 -7.93 8.22 -7.23
C ASP A 356 -8.56 6.82 -7.39
N ILE A 357 -8.10 5.84 -6.59
CA ILE A 357 -8.68 4.50 -6.57
C ILE A 357 -10.12 4.58 -6.03
N PRO A 358 -11.12 4.09 -6.80
CA PRO A 358 -12.49 4.04 -6.31
C PRO A 358 -12.65 3.06 -5.14
N GLN A 359 -13.53 3.38 -4.18
CA GLN A 359 -13.83 2.47 -3.06
C GLN A 359 -14.33 1.11 -3.52
N GLU A 360 -15.12 1.10 -4.58
CA GLU A 360 -15.71 -0.10 -5.18
C GLU A 360 -14.67 -1.09 -5.72
N LEU A 361 -13.45 -0.59 -6.04
CA LEU A 361 -12.34 -1.42 -6.52
C LEU A 361 -11.57 -2.10 -5.37
N LEU A 362 -11.69 -1.62 -4.14
CA LEU A 362 -10.92 -2.13 -3.00
C LEU A 362 -11.06 -3.65 -2.78
N PRO A 363 -12.25 -4.27 -2.87
CA PRO A 363 -12.37 -5.71 -2.75
C PRO A 363 -11.53 -6.48 -3.78
N ALA A 364 -11.50 -6.00 -5.01
CA ALA A 364 -10.72 -6.61 -6.08
C ALA A 364 -9.20 -6.44 -5.85
N LEU A 365 -8.77 -5.25 -5.39
CA LEU A 365 -7.38 -5.00 -5.04
C LEU A 365 -6.92 -5.83 -3.84
N VAL A 366 -7.78 -6.09 -2.86
CA VAL A 366 -7.48 -7.01 -1.74
C VAL A 366 -7.28 -8.43 -2.26
N LYS A 367 -8.14 -8.92 -3.17
CA LYS A 367 -7.94 -10.22 -3.82
C LYS A 367 -6.62 -10.27 -4.57
N LEU A 368 -6.31 -9.23 -5.33
CA LEU A 368 -5.08 -9.14 -6.10
C LEU A 368 -3.85 -9.12 -5.18
N SER A 369 -3.88 -8.39 -4.07
CA SER A 369 -2.79 -8.34 -3.10
C SER A 369 -2.53 -9.71 -2.43
N ASN A 370 -3.56 -10.52 -2.22
CA ASN A 370 -3.38 -11.88 -1.73
C ASN A 370 -2.63 -12.75 -2.76
N LYS A 371 -2.98 -12.64 -4.05
CA LYS A 371 -2.24 -13.34 -5.13
C LYS A 371 -0.75 -12.94 -5.14
N VAL A 372 -0.46 -11.64 -4.97
CA VAL A 372 0.92 -11.15 -4.88
C VAL A 372 1.65 -11.78 -3.68
N LYS A 373 0.98 -11.94 -2.54
CA LYS A 373 1.55 -12.59 -1.34
C LYS A 373 1.74 -14.10 -1.48
N ASP A 374 0.85 -14.77 -2.20
CA ASP A 374 0.81 -16.23 -2.33
C ASP A 374 1.85 -16.80 -3.30
N GLY A 375 2.81 -15.98 -3.76
CA GLY A 375 3.98 -16.42 -4.53
C GLY A 375 4.10 -15.84 -5.94
N ALA A 376 3.39 -14.75 -6.24
CA ALA A 376 3.62 -14.01 -7.48
C ALA A 376 5.02 -13.39 -7.52
N GLU A 377 5.61 -13.34 -8.70
CA GLU A 377 6.94 -12.76 -8.87
C GLU A 377 6.86 -11.23 -8.94
N ILE A 378 7.71 -10.56 -8.13
CA ILE A 378 7.88 -9.12 -8.19
C ILE A 378 9.24 -8.80 -8.81
N ARG A 379 9.21 -8.17 -9.98
CA ARG A 379 10.41 -7.75 -10.72
C ARG A 379 10.51 -6.23 -10.76
N SER A 380 11.71 -5.70 -10.90
CA SER A 380 11.94 -4.26 -10.94
C SER A 380 12.88 -3.89 -12.09
N LEU A 381 12.53 -2.82 -12.81
CA LEU A 381 13.37 -2.15 -13.78
C LEU A 381 13.49 -0.67 -13.40
N GLN A 382 14.72 -0.19 -13.25
CA GLN A 382 15.01 1.21 -12.95
C GLN A 382 15.61 1.90 -14.19
N PHE A 383 15.04 3.00 -14.60
CA PHE A 383 15.52 3.80 -15.75
C PHE A 383 16.64 4.76 -15.32
N VAL A 384 17.80 4.20 -14.98
CA VAL A 384 18.95 4.93 -14.43
C VAL A 384 20.22 4.63 -15.24
N PRO A 385 21.27 5.45 -15.18
CA PRO A 385 22.54 5.18 -15.83
C PRO A 385 23.13 3.80 -15.41
N PRO A 386 23.82 3.12 -16.32
CA PRO A 386 24.12 3.53 -17.69
C PRO A 386 23.03 3.19 -18.70
N LEU A 387 21.86 2.62 -18.25
CA LEU A 387 20.74 2.27 -19.14
C LEU A 387 20.07 3.52 -19.73
N ILE A 388 19.72 4.48 -18.87
CA ILE A 388 19.09 5.75 -19.23
C ILE A 388 19.78 6.90 -18.47
N TYR A 389 20.22 7.91 -19.21
CA TYR A 389 20.78 9.15 -18.64
C TYR A 389 19.69 10.18 -18.50
N SER A 390 19.45 10.68 -17.29
CA SER A 390 18.32 11.59 -16.98
C SER A 390 18.37 12.94 -17.68
N GLY A 391 19.55 13.48 -17.98
CA GLY A 391 19.70 14.74 -18.72
C GLY A 391 19.57 14.62 -20.24
N ASN A 392 19.66 13.42 -20.80
CA ASN A 392 19.42 13.14 -22.23
C ASN A 392 18.80 11.75 -22.41
N PRO A 393 17.54 11.58 -22.01
CA PRO A 393 16.88 10.29 -22.01
C PRO A 393 16.44 9.87 -23.42
N ASP A 394 16.66 8.60 -23.76
CA ASP A 394 16.05 7.96 -24.92
C ASP A 394 14.65 7.44 -24.57
N PHE A 395 13.63 8.23 -24.88
CA PHE A 395 12.23 7.87 -24.61
C PHE A 395 11.74 6.70 -25.48
N THR A 396 12.35 6.46 -26.65
CA THR A 396 12.02 5.29 -27.48
C THR A 396 12.51 4.02 -26.82
N LEU A 397 13.73 4.05 -26.29
CA LEU A 397 14.29 2.96 -25.52
C LEU A 397 13.50 2.72 -24.22
N ILE A 398 13.13 3.78 -23.48
CA ILE A 398 12.31 3.68 -22.26
C ILE A 398 11.01 2.95 -22.55
N ARG A 399 10.25 3.36 -23.58
CA ARG A 399 8.98 2.72 -23.96
C ARG A 399 9.15 1.27 -24.37
N LYS A 400 10.19 0.97 -25.14
CA LYS A 400 10.51 -0.40 -25.54
C LYS A 400 10.79 -1.25 -24.31
N LEU A 401 11.67 -0.83 -23.41
CA LEU A 401 12.04 -1.57 -22.21
C LEU A 401 10.85 -1.74 -21.26
N ALA A 402 10.00 -0.72 -21.11
CA ALA A 402 8.80 -0.79 -20.31
C ALA A 402 7.81 -1.83 -20.88
N SER A 403 7.56 -1.79 -22.20
CA SER A 403 6.71 -2.75 -22.88
C SER A 403 7.26 -4.17 -22.79
N ASP A 404 8.56 -4.36 -23.04
CA ASP A 404 9.22 -5.67 -22.95
C ASP A 404 9.13 -6.22 -21.52
N ALA A 405 9.30 -5.36 -20.52
CA ALA A 405 9.25 -5.75 -19.11
C ALA A 405 7.87 -6.26 -18.67
N VAL A 406 6.78 -5.57 -19.07
CA VAL A 406 5.42 -5.93 -18.66
C VAL A 406 4.86 -7.12 -19.47
N ASN A 407 5.35 -7.35 -20.69
CA ASN A 407 4.92 -8.44 -21.57
C ASN A 407 5.80 -9.69 -21.44
N SER A 408 6.94 -9.62 -20.77
CA SER A 408 7.79 -10.80 -20.55
C SER A 408 7.14 -11.74 -19.53
N ASP A 409 6.98 -13.02 -19.92
CA ASP A 409 6.53 -14.06 -19.01
C ASP A 409 7.62 -14.32 -17.95
N PRO A 410 7.36 -14.12 -16.66
CA PRO A 410 8.32 -14.39 -15.60
C PRO A 410 8.66 -15.87 -15.47
N HIS A 411 7.74 -16.75 -15.88
CA HIS A 411 7.86 -18.19 -15.77
C HIS A 411 8.41 -18.85 -17.05
N ALA A 412 8.66 -18.07 -18.12
CA ALA A 412 9.32 -18.57 -19.32
C ALA A 412 10.73 -19.04 -18.98
N VAL A 413 10.92 -20.35 -18.88
CA VAL A 413 12.24 -20.98 -18.72
C VAL A 413 13.11 -20.51 -19.87
N SER A 414 14.17 -19.76 -19.58
CA SER A 414 15.20 -19.44 -20.58
C SER A 414 15.75 -20.78 -21.06
N ALA A 415 15.34 -21.22 -22.25
CA ALA A 415 15.92 -22.40 -22.85
C ALA A 415 17.44 -22.21 -22.90
N PRO A 416 18.24 -23.19 -22.47
CA PRO A 416 19.69 -23.08 -22.57
C PRO A 416 20.02 -22.81 -24.05
N PRO A 417 21.00 -21.93 -24.34
CA PRO A 417 21.39 -21.65 -25.70
C PRO A 417 21.72 -22.98 -26.38
N SER A 418 20.99 -23.33 -27.45
CA SER A 418 21.25 -24.51 -28.25
C SER A 418 22.70 -24.48 -28.71
N GLY A 419 23.48 -25.38 -28.18
CA GLY A 419 24.89 -25.53 -28.54
C GLY A 419 25.02 -25.82 -30.03
N GLY A 420 25.45 -24.82 -30.78
CA GLY A 420 25.94 -24.96 -32.14
C GLY A 420 27.34 -25.54 -32.11
N GLN A 421 27.44 -26.79 -32.46
CA GLN A 421 28.51 -27.57 -33.07
C GLN A 421 29.97 -27.09 -33.00
N SER A 422 30.76 -27.95 -32.39
CA SER A 422 32.07 -28.46 -32.75
C SER A 422 32.84 -27.75 -33.88
N GLY A 423 33.93 -27.13 -33.48
CA GLY A 423 35.15 -26.92 -34.29
C GLY A 423 36.34 -27.35 -33.49
N SER A 424 37.06 -28.35 -33.98
CA SER A 424 38.27 -28.97 -33.40
C SER A 424 39.41 -27.98 -33.22
N PRO A 425 40.33 -28.24 -32.29
CA PRO A 425 41.40 -27.36 -31.94
C PRO A 425 42.60 -27.49 -32.89
N SER A 426 43.15 -26.38 -33.37
CA SER A 426 44.53 -26.31 -33.86
C SER A 426 45.38 -25.60 -32.82
N ALA A 427 46.34 -26.34 -32.31
CA ALA A 427 47.38 -25.86 -31.44
C ALA A 427 48.36 -24.94 -32.19
N SER A 428 48.64 -23.77 -31.65
CA SER A 428 49.90 -23.05 -31.90
C SER A 428 50.31 -22.32 -30.63
N ALA A 429 51.46 -22.73 -30.12
CA ALA A 429 52.17 -22.16 -29.00
C ALA A 429 52.79 -20.82 -29.40
N SER A 430 52.70 -19.81 -28.54
CA SER A 430 53.71 -18.75 -28.39
C SER A 430 53.56 -17.96 -27.08
N THR A 431 54.58 -18.03 -26.28
CA THR A 431 55.21 -17.09 -25.31
C THR A 431 54.36 -16.20 -24.39
N PRO A 432 54.79 -16.08 -23.11
CA PRO A 432 54.10 -15.34 -22.07
C PRO A 432 54.40 -13.85 -22.14
N ASP A 433 53.40 -13.02 -22.20
CA ASP A 433 53.51 -11.58 -21.98
C ASP A 433 52.86 -11.16 -20.69
N SER A 434 53.40 -10.12 -20.08
CA SER A 434 53.21 -9.60 -18.73
C SER A 434 51.76 -9.30 -18.38
N PRO A 435 51.34 -9.32 -17.08
CA PRO A 435 49.99 -9.00 -16.67
C PRO A 435 49.73 -7.49 -16.75
N SER A 436 48.83 -7.10 -17.68
CA SER A 436 48.18 -5.79 -17.62
C SER A 436 47.16 -5.76 -16.48
N PRO A 437 47.01 -4.62 -15.78
CA PRO A 437 46.07 -4.54 -14.69
C PRO A 437 44.62 -4.72 -15.21
N ASP A 438 43.95 -5.63 -14.56
CA ASP A 438 42.55 -6.03 -14.74
C ASP A 438 41.63 -4.80 -14.81
N GLY A 439 41.31 -4.39 -16.01
CA GLY A 439 40.22 -3.45 -16.30
C GLY A 439 38.90 -4.20 -16.15
N SER A 440 38.39 -4.34 -14.94
CA SER A 440 37.04 -4.79 -14.70
C SER A 440 36.08 -3.85 -15.43
N GLN A 441 35.59 -4.30 -16.61
CA GLN A 441 34.49 -3.61 -17.29
C GLN A 441 33.34 -3.51 -16.30
N PRO A 442 32.72 -2.31 -16.13
CA PRO A 442 31.52 -2.19 -15.34
C PRO A 442 30.47 -3.17 -15.86
N PRO A 443 29.73 -3.86 -14.99
CA PRO A 443 28.71 -4.80 -15.41
C PRO A 443 27.79 -4.13 -16.42
N LYS A 444 27.49 -4.84 -17.53
CA LYS A 444 26.51 -4.37 -18.51
C LYS A 444 25.21 -4.05 -17.78
N PRO A 445 24.57 -2.90 -18.05
CA PRO A 445 23.33 -2.55 -17.41
C PRO A 445 22.27 -3.62 -17.69
N ASP A 446 21.60 -4.09 -16.64
CA ASP A 446 20.50 -5.00 -16.78
C ASP A 446 19.35 -4.30 -17.51
N SER A 447 19.20 -4.58 -18.79
CA SER A 447 18.08 -4.11 -19.61
C SER A 447 16.79 -4.91 -19.36
N LYS A 448 16.87 -5.95 -18.51
CA LYS A 448 15.74 -6.80 -18.13
C LYS A 448 15.33 -6.50 -16.66
N PRO A 449 14.04 -6.68 -16.34
CA PRO A 449 13.60 -6.59 -14.94
C PRO A 449 14.32 -7.63 -14.08
N VAL A 450 14.77 -7.20 -12.90
CA VAL A 450 15.45 -8.05 -11.92
C VAL A 450 14.47 -8.40 -10.80
N SER A 451 14.44 -9.66 -10.36
CA SER A 451 13.65 -10.08 -9.20
C SER A 451 14.03 -9.24 -7.96
N LEU A 452 13.04 -8.82 -7.18
CA LEU A 452 13.29 -8.09 -5.94
C LEU A 452 14.06 -8.91 -4.91
N GLU A 453 13.88 -10.24 -4.91
CA GLU A 453 14.66 -11.13 -4.04
C GLU A 453 16.15 -11.06 -4.34
N ALA A 454 16.51 -11.08 -5.61
CA ALA A 454 17.92 -10.98 -6.03
C ALA A 454 18.49 -9.58 -5.83
N ALA A 455 17.68 -8.53 -5.92
CA ALA A 455 18.12 -7.14 -5.87
C ALA A 455 18.21 -6.55 -4.45
N CYS A 456 17.57 -7.17 -3.46
CA CYS A 456 17.50 -6.66 -2.09
C CYS A 456 18.03 -7.74 -1.13
N PRO A 457 19.23 -7.52 -0.55
CA PRO A 457 19.93 -8.48 0.29
C PRO A 457 19.25 -8.78 1.62
#